data_68571bcaeaf5c02080f83b7386aa16f0
#
_entry.id   68571bcaeaf5c02080f83b7386aa16f0
#
_cell.length_a   1.000
_cell.length_b   1.000
_cell.length_c   1.000
_cell.angle_alpha   90.00
_cell.angle_beta   90.00
_cell.angle_gamma   90.00
#
_symmetry.space_group_name_H-M   'P 1'
#
loop_
_entity.id
_entity.type
_entity.pdbx_description
1 polymer ?
#
loop_
_entity_poly.entity_id
_entity_poly.type
_entity_poly.pdbx_seq_one_letter_code
_entity_poly.pdbx_strand_id
1 'polypeptide(L)'
;MLRRLVVTTMACLAAGCGSSDPAPSPPSPSVAGSTVTITSSGVSPKNLLVSPGTQVTFVNSDSRNHEMASDPHPEHTDCSAINTVDLVVPGQSKQTSNLNIVRTCGYHDHQNPEIASLRGTITIQ
;
A
#
# COMPACT_ATOMS: atom_id res chain seq x y z
N MET A 1 -33.27 40.47 -61.13
CA MET A 1 -33.95 40.06 -59.91
C MET A 1 -33.11 38.95 -59.23
N LEU A 2 -32.40 39.32 -58.16
CA LEU A 2 -31.41 38.43 -57.56
C LEU A 2 -32.07 37.83 -56.29
N ARG A 3 -32.40 36.53 -56.32
CA ARG A 3 -32.88 35.79 -55.16
C ARG A 3 -31.70 35.33 -54.29
N ARG A 4 -31.59 35.91 -53.09
CA ARG A 4 -30.61 35.44 -52.09
C ARG A 4 -31.17 34.21 -51.41
N LEU A 5 -30.40 33.11 -51.50
CA LEU A 5 -30.65 31.87 -50.77
C LEU A 5 -30.01 32.00 -49.37
N VAL A 6 -30.82 31.99 -48.32
CA VAL A 6 -30.34 31.95 -46.93
C VAL A 6 -30.14 30.48 -46.54
N VAL A 7 -28.90 30.09 -46.33
CA VAL A 7 -28.57 28.76 -45.78
C VAL A 7 -28.50 28.88 -44.28
N THR A 8 -29.45 28.29 -43.59
CA THR A 8 -29.48 28.20 -42.12
C THR A 8 -28.64 26.99 -41.71
N THR A 9 -27.47 27.23 -41.15
CA THR A 9 -26.63 26.17 -40.56
C THR A 9 -27.14 25.86 -39.14
N MET A 10 -27.63 24.66 -38.96
CA MET A 10 -28.10 24.12 -37.70
C MET A 10 -26.87 23.53 -36.94
N ALA A 11 -26.45 24.19 -35.87
CA ALA A 11 -25.37 23.71 -35.00
C ALA A 11 -25.92 22.68 -34.03
N CYS A 12 -25.53 21.42 -34.18
CA CYS A 12 -25.75 20.37 -33.18
C CYS A 12 -24.78 20.54 -32.02
N LEU A 13 -25.28 20.97 -30.85
CA LEU A 13 -24.56 20.85 -29.58
C LEU A 13 -24.60 19.40 -29.12
N ALA A 14 -23.49 18.68 -29.28
CA ALA A 14 -23.31 17.40 -28.60
C ALA A 14 -22.86 17.67 -27.15
N ALA A 15 -23.79 17.49 -26.19
CA ALA A 15 -23.45 17.45 -24.78
C ALA A 15 -22.76 16.13 -24.47
N GLY A 16 -21.43 16.14 -24.43
CA GLY A 16 -20.62 15.03 -23.94
C GLY A 16 -20.72 14.95 -22.42
N CYS A 17 -21.45 13.98 -21.86
CA CYS A 17 -21.33 13.60 -20.47
C CYS A 17 -19.95 12.95 -20.25
N GLY A 18 -18.96 13.73 -19.83
CA GLY A 18 -17.71 13.22 -19.35
C GLY A 18 -17.91 12.57 -17.97
N SER A 19 -17.82 11.24 -17.88
CA SER A 19 -17.69 10.55 -16.62
C SER A 19 -16.33 10.90 -16.04
N SER A 20 -16.30 11.71 -14.99
CA SER A 20 -15.07 12.01 -14.25
C SER A 20 -14.84 10.86 -13.27
N ASP A 21 -14.11 9.83 -13.69
CA ASP A 21 -13.56 8.88 -12.74
C ASP A 21 -12.60 9.62 -11.80
N PRO A 22 -12.72 9.45 -10.47
CA PRO A 22 -11.77 10.06 -9.55
C PRO A 22 -10.37 9.54 -9.86
N ALA A 23 -9.42 10.44 -10.04
CA ALA A 23 -8.01 10.07 -10.25
C ALA A 23 -7.53 9.20 -9.07
N PRO A 24 -6.73 8.13 -9.31
CA PRO A 24 -6.18 7.32 -8.24
C PRO A 24 -5.35 8.22 -7.31
N SER A 25 -5.57 8.06 -6.00
CA SER A 25 -4.81 8.80 -4.99
C SER A 25 -3.32 8.51 -5.17
N PRO A 26 -2.44 9.52 -5.07
CA PRO A 26 -1.01 9.31 -5.15
C PRO A 26 -0.56 8.33 -4.07
N PRO A 27 0.43 7.46 -4.35
CA PRO A 27 0.97 6.55 -3.35
C PRO A 27 1.53 7.36 -2.16
N SER A 28 1.31 6.86 -0.95
CA SER A 28 1.90 7.47 0.25
C SER A 28 3.42 7.44 0.15
N PRO A 29 4.11 8.51 0.57
CA PRO A 29 5.57 8.58 0.50
C PRO A 29 6.20 7.46 1.33
N SER A 30 7.29 6.88 0.81
CA SER A 30 8.13 5.93 1.56
C SER A 30 9.02 6.68 2.54
N VAL A 31 9.18 6.12 3.73
CA VAL A 31 10.02 6.69 4.81
C VAL A 31 11.22 5.79 5.04
N ALA A 32 12.42 6.39 5.07
CA ALA A 32 13.63 5.66 5.42
C ALA A 32 13.64 5.29 6.91
N GLY A 33 14.00 4.04 7.21
CA GLY A 33 14.04 3.53 8.58
C GLY A 33 14.04 2.01 8.62
N SER A 34 14.01 1.44 9.82
CA SER A 34 13.99 -0.01 10.02
C SER A 34 12.94 -0.46 11.04
N THR A 35 11.98 0.40 11.36
CA THR A 35 10.94 0.07 12.36
C THR A 35 9.55 0.39 11.81
N VAL A 36 8.64 -0.54 11.98
CA VAL A 36 7.20 -0.39 11.75
C VAL A 36 6.49 -0.55 13.08
N THR A 37 5.71 0.45 13.48
CA THR A 37 4.88 0.38 14.69
C THR A 37 3.45 0.01 14.32
N ILE A 38 2.89 -0.98 15.03
CA ILE A 38 1.50 -1.42 14.89
C ILE A 38 0.70 -0.80 16.02
N THR A 39 -0.38 -0.10 15.70
CA THR A 39 -1.29 0.52 16.68
C THR A 39 -2.73 0.12 16.35
N SER A 40 -3.67 0.53 17.20
CA SER A 40 -5.11 0.35 16.93
C SER A 40 -5.57 1.05 15.65
N SER A 41 -4.82 2.05 15.16
CA SER A 41 -5.09 2.77 13.90
C SER A 41 -4.45 2.12 12.67
N GLY A 42 -3.54 1.17 12.85
CA GLY A 42 -2.82 0.49 11.78
C GLY A 42 -1.31 0.56 11.92
N VAL A 43 -0.59 0.31 10.82
CA VAL A 43 0.88 0.30 10.76
C VAL A 43 1.43 1.67 10.39
N SER A 44 2.58 2.04 10.99
CA SER A 44 3.28 3.30 10.68
C SER A 44 4.81 3.11 10.80
N PRO A 45 5.61 3.58 9.84
CA PRO A 45 5.19 4.07 8.53
C PRO A 45 4.58 2.95 7.68
N LYS A 46 3.65 3.30 6.78
CA LYS A 46 2.98 2.33 5.92
C LYS A 46 3.91 1.83 4.81
N ASN A 47 4.77 2.71 4.31
CA ASN A 47 5.76 2.40 3.28
C ASN A 47 7.14 2.70 3.83
N LEU A 48 7.95 1.67 4.00
CA LEU A 48 9.30 1.73 4.55
C LEU A 48 10.34 1.56 3.45
N LEU A 49 11.44 2.30 3.57
CA LEU A 49 12.59 2.22 2.66
C LEU A 49 13.81 1.75 3.44
N VAL A 50 14.46 0.68 2.97
CA VAL A 50 15.62 0.06 3.64
C VAL A 50 16.71 -0.28 2.64
N SER A 51 17.96 -0.37 3.12
CA SER A 51 19.08 -0.91 2.33
C SER A 51 19.10 -2.44 2.39
N PRO A 52 19.68 -3.11 1.36
CA PRO A 52 19.88 -4.56 1.38
C PRO A 52 20.65 -5.01 2.63
N GLY A 53 20.22 -6.13 3.22
CA GLY A 53 20.78 -6.68 4.46
C GLY A 53 20.10 -6.17 5.73
N THR A 54 19.20 -5.20 5.64
CA THR A 54 18.48 -4.67 6.81
C THR A 54 17.49 -5.70 7.35
N GLN A 55 17.37 -5.75 8.68
CA GLN A 55 16.27 -6.38 9.40
C GLN A 55 15.27 -5.29 9.82
N VAL A 56 13.99 -5.49 9.55
CA VAL A 56 12.93 -4.56 9.95
C VAL A 56 12.29 -5.04 11.24
N THR A 57 12.18 -4.14 12.21
CA THR A 57 11.53 -4.39 13.50
C THR A 57 10.07 -4.01 13.43
N PHE A 58 9.19 -4.95 13.75
CA PHE A 58 7.76 -4.70 13.99
C PHE A 58 7.53 -4.57 15.50
N VAL A 59 6.98 -3.43 15.92
CA VAL A 59 6.67 -3.12 17.32
C VAL A 59 5.16 -3.12 17.49
N ASN A 60 4.62 -4.00 18.34
CA ASN A 60 3.18 -4.00 18.62
C ASN A 60 2.86 -3.07 19.80
N SER A 61 2.33 -1.89 19.50
CA SER A 61 1.81 -0.91 20.45
C SER A 61 0.27 -0.93 20.54
N ASP A 62 -0.38 -1.92 19.92
CA ASP A 62 -1.82 -2.19 20.08
C ASP A 62 -2.06 -3.12 21.29
N SER A 63 -3.30 -3.19 21.74
CA SER A 63 -3.76 -4.13 22.79
C SER A 63 -4.09 -5.53 22.25
N ARG A 64 -4.07 -5.70 20.91
CA ARG A 64 -4.39 -6.98 20.23
C ARG A 64 -3.12 -7.66 19.75
N ASN A 65 -3.21 -8.97 19.55
CA ASN A 65 -2.19 -9.71 18.83
C ASN A 65 -2.22 -9.35 17.32
N HIS A 66 -1.06 -9.35 16.69
CA HIS A 66 -0.92 -9.23 15.25
C HIS A 66 0.04 -10.30 14.74
N GLU A 67 -0.22 -10.82 13.56
CA GLU A 67 0.62 -11.83 12.90
C GLU A 67 1.07 -11.26 11.55
N MET A 68 2.33 -10.85 11.47
CA MET A 68 2.83 -10.15 10.27
C MET A 68 3.40 -11.15 9.26
N ALA A 69 2.89 -11.09 8.05
CA ALA A 69 3.30 -11.95 6.95
C ALA A 69 3.47 -11.15 5.67
N SER A 70 4.29 -11.68 4.73
CA SER A 70 4.42 -11.09 3.40
C SER A 70 3.19 -11.36 2.53
N ASP A 71 2.99 -10.53 1.52
CA ASP A 71 1.98 -10.78 0.49
C ASP A 71 2.42 -11.94 -0.45
N PRO A 72 1.50 -12.49 -1.26
CA PRO A 72 0.05 -12.40 -1.14
C PRO A 72 -0.48 -13.31 -0.03
N HIS A 73 -1.70 -13.05 0.44
CA HIS A 73 -2.42 -13.96 1.31
C HIS A 73 -3.15 -15.02 0.47
N PRO A 74 -3.15 -16.31 0.81
CA PRO A 74 -2.52 -16.96 1.99
C PRO A 74 -1.10 -17.52 1.73
N GLU A 75 -0.50 -17.31 0.54
CA GLU A 75 0.75 -17.97 0.12
C GLU A 75 1.99 -17.41 0.79
N HIS A 76 2.01 -16.12 1.12
CA HIS A 76 3.11 -15.38 1.79
C HIS A 76 4.48 -15.53 1.11
N THR A 77 4.49 -15.51 -0.24
CA THR A 77 5.67 -15.85 -1.04
C THR A 77 6.48 -14.66 -1.52
N ASP A 78 5.94 -13.43 -1.40
CA ASP A 78 6.58 -12.24 -1.96
C ASP A 78 7.95 -11.98 -1.32
N CYS A 79 8.02 -11.97 0.01
CA CYS A 79 9.27 -11.82 0.77
C CYS A 79 9.25 -12.68 2.02
N SER A 80 9.69 -13.92 1.90
CA SER A 80 9.66 -14.90 3.00
C SER A 80 10.41 -14.45 4.27
N ALA A 81 11.37 -13.53 4.13
CA ALA A 81 12.08 -12.94 5.28
C ALA A 81 11.14 -12.18 6.24
N ILE A 82 10.00 -11.67 5.76
CA ILE A 82 8.99 -10.99 6.60
C ILE A 82 8.24 -12.01 7.46
N ASN A 83 8.02 -13.22 6.96
CA ASN A 83 7.25 -14.26 7.67
C ASN A 83 7.92 -14.72 8.98
N THR A 84 9.21 -14.42 9.18
CA THR A 84 9.89 -14.71 10.44
C THR A 84 9.43 -13.84 11.60
N VAL A 85 8.70 -12.75 11.34
CA VAL A 85 8.07 -11.90 12.37
C VAL A 85 6.98 -12.68 13.08
N ASP A 86 6.08 -13.33 12.31
CA ASP A 86 5.02 -14.17 12.85
C ASP A 86 4.17 -13.42 13.88
N LEU A 87 3.70 -14.08 14.95
CA LEU A 87 2.86 -13.52 15.99
C LEU A 87 3.62 -12.51 16.87
N VAL A 88 3.10 -11.28 16.97
CA VAL A 88 3.61 -10.20 17.81
C VAL A 88 2.53 -9.84 18.83
N VAL A 89 2.73 -10.21 20.09
CA VAL A 89 1.78 -9.89 21.16
C VAL A 89 1.92 -8.44 21.63
N PRO A 90 0.93 -7.87 22.34
CA PRO A 90 0.99 -6.50 22.85
C PRO A 90 2.30 -6.19 23.60
N GLY A 91 2.95 -5.10 23.25
CA GLY A 91 4.23 -4.66 23.82
C GLY A 91 5.47 -5.39 23.31
N GLN A 92 5.31 -6.39 22.44
CA GLN A 92 6.43 -7.14 21.86
C GLN A 92 6.98 -6.45 20.63
N SER A 93 8.29 -6.66 20.39
CA SER A 93 8.97 -6.32 19.13
C SER A 93 9.61 -7.57 18.56
N LYS A 94 9.47 -7.75 17.23
CA LYS A 94 10.11 -8.84 16.47
C LYS A 94 10.71 -8.33 15.20
N GLN A 95 11.73 -9.01 14.70
CA GLN A 95 12.46 -8.62 13.49
C GLN A 95 12.24 -9.62 12.36
N THR A 96 12.27 -9.11 11.15
CA THR A 96 12.40 -9.94 9.95
C THR A 96 13.75 -10.64 9.92
N SER A 97 13.92 -11.65 9.10
CA SER A 97 15.25 -12.05 8.62
C SER A 97 15.83 -10.94 7.73
N ASN A 98 17.11 -11.06 7.35
CA ASN A 98 17.78 -10.07 6.52
C ASN A 98 17.07 -9.92 5.15
N LEU A 99 16.72 -8.70 4.80
CA LEU A 99 16.10 -8.34 3.53
C LEU A 99 17.21 -8.04 2.50
N ASN A 100 17.65 -9.05 1.77
CA ASN A 100 18.85 -8.95 0.92
C ASN A 100 18.55 -8.61 -0.54
N ILE A 101 17.32 -8.87 -1.02
CA ILE A 101 16.99 -8.77 -2.45
C ILE A 101 16.35 -7.42 -2.73
N VAL A 102 16.95 -6.63 -3.63
CA VAL A 102 16.42 -5.34 -4.09
C VAL A 102 15.07 -5.54 -4.76
N ARG A 103 14.02 -5.12 -4.08
CA ARG A 103 12.61 -5.21 -4.52
C ARG A 103 11.67 -4.50 -3.55
N THR A 104 10.41 -4.36 -3.92
CA THR A 104 9.34 -3.96 -3.01
C THR A 104 8.57 -5.20 -2.55
N CYS A 105 8.44 -5.35 -1.24
CA CYS A 105 7.69 -6.42 -0.58
C CYS A 105 6.42 -5.85 0.05
N GLY A 106 5.26 -6.42 -0.30
CA GLY A 106 4.04 -6.17 0.45
C GLY A 106 4.02 -6.98 1.75
N TYR A 107 3.33 -6.47 2.77
CA TYR A 107 3.04 -7.20 4.00
C TYR A 107 1.65 -6.86 4.55
N HIS A 108 1.11 -7.76 5.35
CA HIS A 108 -0.20 -7.62 6.00
C HIS A 108 -0.24 -8.31 7.36
N ASP A 109 -1.26 -7.98 8.15
CA ASP A 109 -1.63 -8.78 9.32
C ASP A 109 -2.40 -10.01 8.85
N HIS A 110 -1.84 -11.21 9.04
CA HIS A 110 -2.42 -12.48 8.61
C HIS A 110 -3.78 -12.77 9.28
N GLN A 111 -3.98 -12.31 10.52
CA GLN A 111 -5.26 -12.47 11.22
C GLN A 111 -6.35 -11.54 10.67
N ASN A 112 -5.96 -10.47 9.98
CA ASN A 112 -6.85 -9.45 9.43
C ASN A 112 -6.40 -8.99 8.03
N PRO A 113 -6.29 -9.88 7.05
CA PRO A 113 -5.65 -9.59 5.75
C PRO A 113 -6.41 -8.54 4.93
N GLU A 114 -7.71 -8.35 5.19
CA GLU A 114 -8.55 -7.39 4.48
C GLU A 114 -8.47 -5.97 5.06
N ILE A 115 -7.87 -5.79 6.25
CA ILE A 115 -7.78 -4.47 6.87
C ILE A 115 -6.64 -3.67 6.24
N ALA A 116 -6.99 -2.70 5.40
CA ALA A 116 -6.03 -1.89 4.65
C ALA A 116 -5.07 -1.08 5.53
N SER A 117 -5.46 -0.69 6.75
CA SER A 117 -4.60 0.02 7.69
C SER A 117 -3.51 -0.88 8.31
N LEU A 118 -3.68 -2.19 8.27
CA LEU A 118 -2.72 -3.19 8.75
C LEU A 118 -1.85 -3.79 7.63
N ARG A 119 -1.81 -3.13 6.48
CA ARG A 119 -1.00 -3.50 5.31
C ARG A 119 -0.01 -2.40 4.99
N GLY A 120 1.13 -2.78 4.46
CA GLY A 120 2.15 -1.83 4.03
C GLY A 120 3.15 -2.44 3.05
N THR A 121 4.21 -1.68 2.77
CA THR A 121 5.30 -2.13 1.89
C THR A 121 6.65 -1.85 2.51
N ILE A 122 7.62 -2.70 2.19
CA ILE A 122 9.03 -2.49 2.46
C ILE A 122 9.76 -2.49 1.12
N THR A 123 10.34 -1.37 0.74
CA THR A 123 11.16 -1.25 -0.47
C THR A 123 12.63 -1.38 -0.09
N ILE A 124 13.32 -2.32 -0.70
CA ILE A 124 14.74 -2.63 -0.49
C ILE A 124 15.52 -2.05 -1.68
N GLN A 125 16.40 -1.05 -1.43
CA GLN A 125 17.22 -0.39 -2.47
C GLN A 125 18.50 0.23 -1.93
#